data_a3c1e0502d1a1230730bbef84a9789b4
#
_entry.id   a3c1e0502d1a1230730bbef84a9789b4
#
_cell.length_a   1.000
_cell.length_b   1.000
_cell.length_c   1.000
_cell.angle_alpha   90.00
_cell.angle_beta   90.00
_cell.angle_gamma   90.00
#
_symmetry.space_group_name_H-M   'P 1'
#
loop_
_entity.id
_entity.type
_entity.pdbx_description
1 polymer ?
#
loop_
_entity_poly.entity_id
_entity_poly.type
_entity_poly.pdbx_seq_one_letter_code
_entity_poly.pdbx_strand_id
1 'polypeptide(L)'
;MLDATFTNREFAKRSEDLKSKRRIGNAVSSRLSILFLISGITLLIFSIYSESQILALIGLGLSFWAALFLLIKPVKLVGGNLLYSAAVATYLTTDRIIKSLKNKGKIYYIPPYPKDVYLPDYLKALKEVVVFVSVENDGEMPPIEEIAKGKFTSKNPEGVFLAPPGSGLLTQIEEEFYVDFTEMDLNELCTLMPRFILQDLNLAKEMEMEPNENQVHLRIIDSLYKNLYNAQTNLKSVNLLGCPIVSTVACALAKTSGKIIAIQKQQVSPDDLTIEVWYRIVQG
;
A
#
# COMPACT_ATOMS: atom_id res chain seq x y z
N MET A 1 26.57 -29.31 -7.68
CA MET A 1 25.38 -29.94 -7.04
C MET A 1 25.41 -29.85 -5.49
N LEU A 2 26.48 -29.31 -4.89
CA LEU A 2 26.63 -29.19 -3.41
C LEU A 2 26.18 -27.83 -2.83
N ASP A 3 25.89 -26.81 -3.64
CA ASP A 3 25.58 -25.46 -3.19
C ASP A 3 24.08 -25.24 -2.86
N ALA A 4 23.19 -25.98 -3.52
CA ALA A 4 21.74 -25.82 -3.32
C ALA A 4 21.22 -26.39 -1.98
N THR A 5 21.92 -27.37 -1.42
CA THR A 5 21.53 -28.01 -0.15
C THR A 5 21.97 -27.19 1.07
N PHE A 6 23.02 -26.41 0.95
CA PHE A 6 23.50 -25.52 2.01
C PHE A 6 22.57 -24.32 2.19
N THR A 7 22.14 -23.73 1.08
CA THR A 7 21.19 -22.59 1.07
C THR A 7 19.82 -22.96 1.66
N ASN A 8 19.32 -24.17 1.37
CA ASN A 8 18.03 -24.62 1.92
C ASN A 8 18.07 -24.86 3.43
N ARG A 9 19.17 -25.30 3.99
CA ARG A 9 19.32 -25.47 5.45
C ARG A 9 19.43 -24.14 6.18
N GLU A 10 20.13 -23.16 5.63
CA GLU A 10 20.17 -21.80 6.20
C GLU A 10 18.82 -21.10 6.14
N PHE A 11 18.10 -21.23 5.04
CA PHE A 11 16.72 -20.71 4.93
C PHE A 11 15.78 -21.36 5.93
N ALA A 12 15.84 -22.68 6.11
CA ALA A 12 15.03 -23.39 7.09
C ALA A 12 15.35 -22.91 8.53
N LYS A 13 16.62 -22.80 8.89
CA LYS A 13 17.06 -22.34 10.22
C LYS A 13 16.67 -20.90 10.50
N ARG A 14 16.79 -20.01 9.51
CA ARG A 14 16.39 -18.62 9.59
C ARG A 14 14.86 -18.44 9.70
N SER A 15 14.10 -19.30 9.02
CA SER A 15 12.63 -19.32 9.11
C SER A 15 12.13 -19.84 10.47
N GLU A 16 12.83 -20.80 11.07
CA GLU A 16 12.53 -21.28 12.43
C GLU A 16 12.88 -20.24 13.51
N ASP A 17 14.00 -19.53 13.37
CA ASP A 17 14.38 -18.42 14.25
C ASP A 17 13.39 -17.25 14.16
N LEU A 18 12.91 -16.91 12.98
CA LEU A 18 11.88 -15.88 12.79
C LEU A 18 10.52 -16.31 13.35
N LYS A 19 10.14 -17.57 13.18
CA LYS A 19 8.92 -18.14 13.80
C LYS A 19 9.00 -18.17 15.32
N SER A 20 10.16 -18.51 15.87
CA SER A 20 10.45 -18.52 17.30
C SER A 20 10.37 -17.11 17.89
N LYS A 21 11.04 -16.13 17.31
CA LYS A 21 10.96 -14.71 17.74
C LYS A 21 9.53 -14.14 17.65
N ARG A 22 8.76 -14.52 16.62
CA ARG A 22 7.37 -14.10 16.45
C ARG A 22 6.42 -14.72 17.47
N ARG A 23 6.62 -16.01 17.83
CA ARG A 23 5.87 -16.68 18.92
C ARG A 23 6.19 -16.07 20.28
N ILE A 24 7.43 -15.67 20.52
CA ILE A 24 7.87 -15.06 21.79
C ILE A 24 7.20 -13.69 21.99
N GLY A 25 7.15 -12.81 20.96
CA GLY A 25 6.53 -11.49 21.08
C GLY A 25 5.03 -11.53 21.42
N ASN A 26 4.26 -12.36 20.73
CA ASN A 26 2.82 -12.50 20.98
C ASN A 26 2.52 -13.24 22.30
N ALA A 27 3.38 -14.20 22.68
CA ALA A 27 3.24 -14.95 23.93
C ALA A 27 3.62 -14.12 25.16
N VAL A 28 4.56 -13.17 25.03
CA VAL A 28 5.01 -12.30 26.13
C VAL A 28 3.93 -11.29 26.49
N SER A 29 3.30 -10.63 25.52
CA SER A 29 2.21 -9.67 25.79
C SER A 29 1.01 -10.34 26.47
N SER A 30 0.57 -11.49 25.97
CA SER A 30 -0.55 -12.24 26.55
C SER A 30 -0.22 -12.83 27.93
N ARG A 31 1.00 -13.32 28.14
CA ARG A 31 1.44 -13.85 29.44
C ARG A 31 1.59 -12.77 30.50
N LEU A 32 2.10 -11.59 30.12
CA LEU A 32 2.17 -10.44 31.01
C LEU A 32 0.78 -9.97 31.45
N SER A 33 -0.17 -9.86 30.53
CA SER A 33 -1.56 -9.49 30.84
C SER A 33 -2.19 -10.45 31.84
N ILE A 34 -1.99 -11.75 31.66
CA ILE A 34 -2.53 -12.80 32.56
C ILE A 34 -1.85 -12.71 33.93
N LEU A 35 -0.53 -12.49 34.01
CA LEU A 35 0.19 -12.33 35.26
C LEU A 35 -0.32 -11.10 36.04
N PHE A 36 -0.51 -9.96 35.37
CA PHE A 36 -1.08 -8.76 36.01
C PHE A 36 -2.51 -8.97 36.49
N LEU A 37 -3.32 -9.72 35.72
CA LEU A 37 -4.69 -10.03 36.09
C LEU A 37 -4.73 -10.90 37.36
N ILE A 38 -3.96 -12.00 37.40
CA ILE A 38 -3.89 -12.91 38.54
C ILE A 38 -3.37 -12.17 39.78
N SER A 39 -2.29 -11.40 39.66
CA SER A 39 -1.72 -10.65 40.78
C SER A 39 -2.69 -9.54 41.27
N GLY A 40 -3.39 -8.86 40.36
CA GLY A 40 -4.40 -7.87 40.73
C GLY A 40 -5.56 -8.48 41.52
N ILE A 41 -6.11 -9.60 41.06
CA ILE A 41 -7.21 -10.29 41.73
C ILE A 41 -6.75 -10.83 43.09
N THR A 42 -5.56 -11.41 43.20
CA THR A 42 -5.03 -11.93 44.49
C THR A 42 -4.84 -10.78 45.50
N LEU A 43 -4.36 -9.63 45.08
CA LEU A 43 -4.21 -8.46 45.96
C LEU A 43 -5.56 -7.87 46.39
N LEU A 44 -6.59 -7.89 45.52
CA LEU A 44 -7.95 -7.47 45.87
C LEU A 44 -8.55 -8.39 46.94
N ILE A 45 -8.39 -9.72 46.82
CA ILE A 45 -8.87 -10.69 47.80
C ILE A 45 -8.14 -10.50 49.13
N PHE A 46 -6.82 -10.31 49.10
CA PHE A 46 -6.03 -10.10 50.31
C PHE A 46 -6.34 -8.78 50.99
N SER A 47 -6.69 -7.72 50.21
CA SER A 47 -7.14 -6.41 50.72
C SER A 47 -8.39 -6.54 51.59
N ILE A 48 -9.34 -7.40 51.23
CA ILE A 48 -10.56 -7.64 52.01
C ILE A 48 -10.20 -8.30 53.36
N TYR A 49 -9.23 -9.20 53.35
CA TYR A 49 -8.82 -9.90 54.58
C TYR A 49 -8.03 -8.98 55.53
N SER A 50 -7.22 -8.04 54.97
CA SER A 50 -6.36 -7.16 55.77
C SER A 50 -6.98 -5.77 56.01
N GLU A 51 -8.22 -5.52 55.58
CA GLU A 51 -8.93 -4.24 55.70
C GLU A 51 -8.09 -3.02 55.19
N SER A 52 -7.16 -3.27 54.28
CA SER A 52 -6.19 -2.28 53.83
C SER A 52 -6.67 -1.64 52.50
N GLN A 53 -7.03 -0.35 52.57
CA GLN A 53 -7.43 0.45 51.39
C GLN A 53 -6.30 0.60 50.37
N ILE A 54 -5.03 0.59 50.82
CA ILE A 54 -3.85 0.73 49.95
C ILE A 54 -3.72 -0.51 49.06
N LEU A 55 -3.91 -1.71 49.60
CA LEU A 55 -3.84 -2.97 48.85
C LEU A 55 -4.99 -3.07 47.83
N ALA A 56 -6.18 -2.55 48.17
CA ALA A 56 -7.28 -2.47 47.24
C ALA A 56 -6.96 -1.59 46.04
N LEU A 57 -6.35 -0.42 46.27
CA LEU A 57 -5.97 0.50 45.21
C LEU A 57 -4.91 -0.09 44.25
N ILE A 58 -3.91 -0.77 44.81
CA ILE A 58 -2.85 -1.43 44.03
C ILE A 58 -3.44 -2.58 43.22
N GLY A 59 -4.31 -3.41 43.80
CA GLY A 59 -4.97 -4.53 43.12
C GLY A 59 -5.87 -4.05 41.97
N LEU A 60 -6.62 -2.95 42.17
CA LEU A 60 -7.43 -2.32 41.14
C LEU A 60 -6.59 -1.77 40.00
N GLY A 61 -5.50 -1.09 40.32
CA GLY A 61 -4.57 -0.56 39.32
C GLY A 61 -3.96 -1.66 38.45
N LEU A 62 -3.51 -2.76 39.05
CA LEU A 62 -2.97 -3.91 38.28
C LEU A 62 -4.02 -4.57 37.41
N SER A 63 -5.24 -4.71 37.90
CA SER A 63 -6.37 -5.28 37.11
C SER A 63 -6.75 -4.38 35.95
N PHE A 64 -6.71 -3.05 36.14
CA PHE A 64 -6.95 -2.07 35.06
C PHE A 64 -5.88 -2.15 33.97
N TRP A 65 -4.60 -2.21 34.36
CA TRP A 65 -3.51 -2.38 33.39
C TRP A 65 -3.61 -3.72 32.65
N ALA A 66 -4.00 -4.80 33.34
CA ALA A 66 -4.22 -6.10 32.69
C ALA A 66 -5.32 -6.00 31.62
N ALA A 67 -6.44 -5.33 31.93
CA ALA A 67 -7.53 -5.11 30.99
C ALA A 67 -7.08 -4.28 29.78
N LEU A 68 -6.30 -3.23 30.00
CA LEU A 68 -5.73 -2.43 28.92
C LEU A 68 -4.83 -3.25 28.00
N PHE A 69 -3.93 -4.08 28.54
CA PHE A 69 -3.07 -4.95 27.74
C PHE A 69 -3.83 -6.05 26.99
N LEU A 70 -5.00 -6.48 27.47
CA LEU A 70 -5.89 -7.39 26.75
C LEU A 70 -6.63 -6.70 25.58
N LEU A 71 -6.97 -5.43 25.75
CA LEU A 71 -7.63 -4.61 24.71
C LEU A 71 -6.69 -4.19 23.59
N ILE A 72 -5.39 -4.00 23.88
CA ILE A 72 -4.40 -3.62 22.87
C ILE A 72 -4.12 -4.86 22.00
N LYS A 73 -4.81 -4.93 20.86
CA LYS A 73 -4.49 -5.93 19.83
C LYS A 73 -3.09 -5.65 19.31
N PRO A 74 -2.19 -6.65 19.26
CA PRO A 74 -0.88 -6.46 18.65
C PRO A 74 -1.09 -6.11 17.18
N VAL A 75 -0.74 -4.88 16.80
CA VAL A 75 -0.70 -4.47 15.41
C VAL A 75 0.30 -5.37 14.69
N LYS A 76 -0.16 -6.09 13.67
CA LYS A 76 0.73 -6.88 12.82
C LYS A 76 1.56 -5.91 11.98
N LEU A 77 2.68 -5.45 12.52
CA LEU A 77 3.67 -4.72 11.75
C LEU A 77 4.20 -5.65 10.65
N VAL A 78 3.73 -5.44 9.44
CA VAL A 78 4.28 -6.09 8.26
C VAL A 78 5.64 -5.47 8.00
N GLY A 79 6.70 -6.25 8.13
CA GLY A 79 8.06 -5.74 7.91
C GLY A 79 8.21 -5.22 6.46
N GLY A 80 8.79 -4.03 6.30
CA GLY A 80 9.02 -3.43 4.98
C GLY A 80 9.74 -4.37 3.99
N ASN A 81 10.62 -5.23 4.48
CA ASN A 81 11.28 -6.25 3.66
C ASN A 81 10.30 -7.29 3.08
N LEU A 82 9.20 -7.60 3.78
CA LEU A 82 8.19 -8.52 3.25
C LEU A 82 7.35 -7.86 2.16
N LEU A 83 6.97 -6.61 2.37
CA LEU A 83 6.27 -5.80 1.36
C LEU A 83 7.13 -5.62 0.11
N TYR A 84 8.40 -5.29 0.30
CA TYR A 84 9.37 -5.20 -0.79
C TYR A 84 9.46 -6.51 -1.57
N SER A 85 9.66 -7.65 -0.90
CA SER A 85 9.82 -8.95 -1.56
C SER A 85 8.55 -9.36 -2.33
N ALA A 86 7.37 -9.05 -1.82
CA ALA A 86 6.11 -9.30 -2.51
C ALA A 86 5.95 -8.40 -3.75
N ALA A 87 6.32 -7.13 -3.65
CA ALA A 87 6.21 -6.16 -4.75
C ALA A 87 7.21 -6.45 -5.87
N VAL A 88 8.47 -6.77 -5.55
CA VAL A 88 9.54 -6.99 -6.54
C VAL A 88 9.17 -7.99 -7.62
N ALA A 89 8.53 -9.11 -7.28
CA ALA A 89 8.15 -10.14 -8.25
C ALA A 89 7.19 -9.59 -9.32
N THR A 90 6.23 -8.77 -8.89
CA THR A 90 5.26 -8.11 -9.79
C THR A 90 5.97 -7.11 -10.71
N TYR A 91 6.85 -6.27 -10.15
CA TYR A 91 7.60 -5.28 -10.94
C TYR A 91 8.57 -5.95 -11.93
N LEU A 92 9.23 -7.04 -11.56
CA LEU A 92 10.08 -7.80 -12.49
C LEU A 92 9.29 -8.37 -13.67
N THR A 93 8.07 -8.84 -13.43
CA THR A 93 7.20 -9.32 -14.51
C THR A 93 6.78 -8.17 -15.42
N THR A 94 6.36 -7.05 -14.83
CA THR A 94 6.01 -5.83 -15.56
C THR A 94 7.20 -5.29 -16.38
N ASP A 95 8.40 -5.33 -15.82
CA ASP A 95 9.63 -4.94 -16.51
C ASP A 95 9.88 -5.79 -17.78
N ARG A 96 9.64 -7.11 -17.69
CA ARG A 96 9.77 -7.99 -18.86
C ARG A 96 8.77 -7.62 -19.97
N ILE A 97 7.53 -7.33 -19.58
CA ILE A 97 6.48 -6.89 -20.51
C ILE A 97 6.89 -5.57 -21.17
N ILE A 98 7.26 -4.55 -20.39
CA ILE A 98 7.67 -3.23 -20.87
C ILE A 98 8.91 -3.33 -21.79
N LYS A 99 9.88 -4.17 -21.45
CA LYS A 99 11.07 -4.40 -22.29
C LYS A 99 10.71 -5.08 -23.61
N SER A 100 9.76 -6.02 -23.62
CA SER A 100 9.33 -6.71 -24.84
C SER A 100 8.65 -5.77 -25.83
N LEU A 101 7.97 -4.74 -25.34
CA LEU A 101 7.28 -3.73 -26.14
C LEU A 101 8.20 -2.69 -26.78
N LYS A 102 9.52 -2.70 -26.48
CA LYS A 102 10.46 -1.63 -26.86
C LYS A 102 9.95 -0.22 -26.49
N ASN A 103 9.21 -0.14 -25.40
CA ASN A 103 8.43 1.02 -25.02
C ASN A 103 9.30 2.28 -24.92
N LYS A 104 8.88 3.31 -25.65
CA LYS A 104 9.29 4.72 -25.49
C LYS A 104 8.08 5.59 -25.10
N GLY A 105 6.91 4.97 -24.98
CA GLY A 105 5.64 5.66 -24.80
C GLY A 105 5.36 6.05 -23.35
N LYS A 106 4.27 6.78 -23.19
CA LYS A 106 3.77 7.27 -21.91
C LYS A 106 2.91 6.24 -21.22
N ILE A 107 2.71 6.43 -19.92
CA ILE A 107 1.85 5.60 -19.09
C ILE A 107 0.68 6.44 -18.60
N TYR A 108 -0.51 5.85 -18.69
CA TYR A 108 -1.76 6.50 -18.37
C TYR A 108 -2.57 5.63 -17.42
N TYR A 109 -3.02 6.22 -16.31
CA TYR A 109 -3.99 5.65 -15.40
C TYR A 109 -5.36 6.08 -15.87
N ILE A 110 -6.15 5.13 -16.34
CA ILE A 110 -7.48 5.36 -16.91
C ILE A 110 -8.51 5.16 -15.80
N PRO A 111 -9.40 6.14 -15.55
CA PRO A 111 -10.42 6.03 -14.51
C PRO A 111 -11.42 4.91 -14.81
N PRO A 112 -12.10 4.37 -13.77
CA PRO A 112 -13.21 3.47 -13.98
C PRO A 112 -14.39 4.22 -14.61
N TYR A 113 -15.27 3.47 -15.24
CA TYR A 113 -16.53 4.01 -15.75
C TYR A 113 -17.45 4.44 -14.58
N PRO A 114 -18.25 5.53 -14.72
CA PRO A 114 -19.12 5.99 -13.64
C PRO A 114 -20.03 4.89 -13.09
N LYS A 115 -20.20 4.84 -11.77
CA LYS A 115 -20.91 3.78 -11.06
C LYS A 115 -22.42 3.75 -11.35
N ASP A 116 -23.00 4.89 -11.63
CA ASP A 116 -24.42 5.15 -11.90
C ASP A 116 -24.88 4.57 -13.25
N VAL A 117 -23.94 4.21 -14.11
CA VAL A 117 -24.23 3.59 -15.39
C VAL A 117 -24.21 2.08 -15.27
N TYR A 118 -25.34 1.45 -15.61
CA TYR A 118 -25.39 -0.01 -15.69
C TYR A 118 -24.42 -0.53 -16.74
N LEU A 119 -23.40 -1.26 -16.28
CA LEU A 119 -22.45 -1.94 -17.15
C LEU A 119 -22.82 -3.43 -17.25
N PRO A 120 -23.10 -3.94 -18.43
CA PRO A 120 -23.23 -5.38 -18.65
C PRO A 120 -21.98 -6.14 -18.20
N ASP A 121 -22.13 -7.43 -17.88
CA ASP A 121 -21.04 -8.25 -17.35
C ASP A 121 -19.80 -8.32 -18.24
N TYR A 122 -19.97 -8.21 -19.55
CA TYR A 122 -18.84 -8.22 -20.51
C TYR A 122 -18.02 -6.92 -20.51
N LEU A 123 -18.49 -5.86 -19.83
CA LEU A 123 -17.78 -4.58 -19.65
C LEU A 123 -17.18 -4.41 -18.24
N LYS A 124 -17.07 -5.48 -17.46
CA LYS A 124 -16.56 -5.44 -16.08
C LYS A 124 -15.15 -4.87 -15.96
N ALA A 125 -14.33 -4.97 -16.99
CA ALA A 125 -13.00 -4.36 -17.03
C ALA A 125 -13.01 -2.83 -16.87
N LEU A 126 -14.15 -2.19 -17.10
CA LEU A 126 -14.32 -0.73 -16.89
C LEU A 126 -14.67 -0.35 -15.45
N LYS A 127 -14.84 -1.30 -14.54
CA LYS A 127 -15.17 -1.02 -13.13
C LYS A 127 -13.96 -0.65 -12.29
N GLU A 128 -12.77 -0.91 -12.79
CA GLU A 128 -11.52 -0.68 -12.07
C GLU A 128 -10.62 0.29 -12.83
N VAL A 129 -9.70 0.92 -12.11
CA VAL A 129 -8.65 1.71 -12.73
C VAL A 129 -7.73 0.78 -13.51
N VAL A 130 -7.43 1.12 -14.75
CA VAL A 130 -6.54 0.36 -15.62
C VAL A 130 -5.35 1.23 -16.02
N VAL A 131 -4.17 0.63 -16.10
CA VAL A 131 -2.99 1.30 -16.64
C VAL A 131 -2.82 0.92 -18.09
N PHE A 132 -2.72 1.92 -18.96
CA PHE A 132 -2.33 1.75 -20.36
C PHE A 132 -0.86 2.16 -20.55
N VAL A 133 -0.08 1.23 -21.07
CA VAL A 133 1.33 1.44 -21.42
C VAL A 133 1.42 1.53 -22.92
N SER A 134 1.54 2.75 -23.48
CA SER A 134 1.65 2.98 -24.91
C SER A 134 3.04 2.59 -25.43
N VAL A 135 3.12 2.02 -26.63
CA VAL A 135 4.38 1.76 -27.33
C VAL A 135 4.91 3.04 -27.98
N GLU A 136 4.02 3.89 -28.49
CA GLU A 136 4.33 5.13 -29.18
C GLU A 136 4.23 6.34 -28.25
N ASN A 137 4.93 7.40 -28.62
CA ASN A 137 5.01 8.62 -27.79
C ASN A 137 3.88 9.64 -28.10
N ASP A 138 2.98 9.32 -29.03
CA ASP A 138 2.01 10.26 -29.60
C ASP A 138 0.87 10.64 -28.65
N GLY A 139 0.75 9.95 -27.52
CA GLY A 139 -0.24 10.29 -26.49
C GLY A 139 -1.67 9.94 -26.85
N GLU A 140 -1.87 9.18 -27.93
CA GLU A 140 -3.19 8.67 -28.28
C GLU A 140 -3.70 7.67 -27.24
N MET A 141 -5.00 7.76 -26.97
CA MET A 141 -5.68 6.91 -26.02
C MET A 141 -6.45 5.80 -26.74
N PRO A 142 -6.43 4.58 -26.21
CA PRO A 142 -7.24 3.52 -26.76
C PRO A 142 -8.73 3.86 -26.61
N PRO A 143 -9.56 3.50 -27.59
CA PRO A 143 -10.99 3.69 -27.49
C PRO A 143 -11.58 2.87 -26.33
N ILE A 144 -12.61 3.41 -25.69
CA ILE A 144 -13.27 2.79 -24.52
C ILE A 144 -13.68 1.35 -24.80
N GLU A 145 -14.07 1.03 -26.03
CA GLU A 145 -14.46 -0.30 -26.45
C GLU A 145 -13.30 -1.32 -26.37
N GLU A 146 -12.06 -0.89 -26.56
CA GLU A 146 -10.91 -1.77 -26.41
C GLU A 146 -10.58 -2.03 -24.93
N ILE A 147 -10.69 -1.01 -24.10
CA ILE A 147 -10.54 -1.14 -22.64
C ILE A 147 -11.64 -2.07 -22.08
N ALA A 148 -12.88 -1.86 -22.54
CA ALA A 148 -14.04 -2.63 -22.13
C ALA A 148 -13.93 -4.13 -22.43
N LYS A 149 -13.27 -4.51 -23.52
CA LYS A 149 -13.05 -5.91 -23.88
C LYS A 149 -12.13 -6.66 -22.93
N GLY A 150 -11.48 -5.97 -21.98
CA GLY A 150 -10.55 -6.58 -21.02
C GLY A 150 -9.37 -7.28 -21.68
N LYS A 151 -9.02 -6.91 -22.89
CA LYS A 151 -7.88 -7.48 -23.60
C LYS A 151 -6.57 -6.96 -22.98
N PHE A 152 -5.57 -7.82 -22.97
CA PHE A 152 -4.23 -7.45 -22.48
C PHE A 152 -3.49 -6.49 -23.42
N THR A 153 -3.79 -6.52 -24.71
CA THR A 153 -3.12 -5.71 -25.75
C THR A 153 -4.10 -4.89 -26.54
N SER A 154 -3.72 -3.65 -26.86
CA SER A 154 -4.35 -2.79 -27.86
C SER A 154 -3.49 -2.75 -29.12
N LYS A 155 -4.15 -2.65 -30.30
CA LYS A 155 -3.46 -2.53 -31.59
C LYS A 155 -3.43 -1.10 -32.12
N ASN A 156 -4.41 -0.28 -31.71
CA ASN A 156 -4.52 1.09 -32.14
C ASN A 156 -5.14 1.95 -31.04
N PRO A 157 -4.33 2.76 -30.32
CA PRO A 157 -2.85 2.79 -30.34
C PRO A 157 -2.22 1.49 -29.82
N GLU A 158 -1.03 1.18 -30.30
CA GLU A 158 -0.33 -0.04 -29.87
C GLU A 158 0.11 0.09 -28.41
N GLY A 159 -0.24 -0.89 -27.58
CA GLY A 159 0.08 -0.87 -26.16
C GLY A 159 -0.47 -2.06 -25.38
N VAL A 160 -0.25 -2.04 -24.09
CA VAL A 160 -0.76 -3.06 -23.17
C VAL A 160 -1.53 -2.45 -22.01
N PHE A 161 -2.53 -3.17 -21.55
CA PHE A 161 -3.29 -2.87 -20.35
C PHE A 161 -2.76 -3.68 -19.18
N LEU A 162 -2.51 -3.01 -18.07
CA LEU A 162 -2.00 -3.62 -16.85
C LEU A 162 -2.88 -3.21 -15.66
N ALA A 163 -2.97 -4.09 -14.67
CA ALA A 163 -3.49 -3.69 -13.38
C ALA A 163 -2.49 -2.74 -12.69
N PRO A 164 -2.95 -1.61 -12.14
CA PRO A 164 -2.08 -0.70 -11.40
C PRO A 164 -1.45 -1.40 -10.20
N PRO A 165 -0.14 -1.22 -9.93
CA PRO A 165 0.49 -1.83 -8.75
C PRO A 165 -0.12 -1.39 -7.42
N GLY A 166 -0.79 -0.24 -7.40
CA GLY A 166 -1.45 0.33 -6.22
C GLY A 166 -2.94 -0.02 -6.08
N SER A 167 -3.54 -0.73 -7.04
CA SER A 167 -4.99 -1.00 -7.02
C SER A 167 -5.44 -1.74 -5.77
N GLY A 168 -4.71 -2.79 -5.36
CA GLY A 168 -5.05 -3.55 -4.16
C GLY A 168 -4.95 -2.73 -2.86
N LEU A 169 -3.98 -1.81 -2.77
CA LEU A 169 -3.88 -0.90 -1.63
C LEU A 169 -5.02 0.11 -1.62
N LEU A 170 -5.43 0.61 -2.79
CA LEU A 170 -6.57 1.51 -2.92
C LEU A 170 -7.87 0.82 -2.46
N THR A 171 -8.13 -0.39 -2.95
CA THR A 171 -9.30 -1.18 -2.54
C THR A 171 -9.31 -1.43 -1.03
N GLN A 172 -8.15 -1.75 -0.45
CA GLN A 172 -8.04 -1.92 1.00
C GLN A 172 -8.41 -0.65 1.76
N ILE A 173 -7.96 0.53 1.29
CA ILE A 173 -8.32 1.82 1.89
C ILE A 173 -9.84 2.05 1.79
N GLU A 174 -10.44 1.82 0.61
CA GLU A 174 -11.87 1.98 0.40
C GLU A 174 -12.70 1.08 1.32
N GLU A 175 -12.32 -0.17 1.48
CA GLU A 175 -13.02 -1.15 2.32
C GLU A 175 -12.82 -0.90 3.81
N GLU A 176 -11.61 -0.59 4.26
CA GLU A 176 -11.27 -0.45 5.68
C GLU A 176 -11.81 0.85 6.28
N PHE A 177 -11.81 1.94 5.49
CA PHE A 177 -12.24 3.26 5.95
C PHE A 177 -13.63 3.65 5.44
N TYR A 178 -14.31 2.77 4.69
CA TYR A 178 -15.64 3.02 4.12
C TYR A 178 -15.69 4.30 3.28
N VAL A 179 -14.69 4.48 2.43
CA VAL A 179 -14.50 5.67 1.61
C VAL A 179 -14.74 5.34 0.15
N ASP A 180 -15.42 6.25 -0.57
CA ASP A 180 -15.56 6.18 -2.02
C ASP A 180 -14.85 7.35 -2.69
N PHE A 181 -13.72 7.09 -3.32
CA PHE A 181 -12.95 8.13 -4.00
C PHE A 181 -13.67 8.74 -5.21
N THR A 182 -14.73 8.14 -5.73
CA THR A 182 -15.52 8.73 -6.83
C THR A 182 -16.44 9.84 -6.35
N GLU A 183 -16.73 9.93 -5.06
CA GLU A 183 -17.62 10.93 -4.45
C GLU A 183 -16.84 12.10 -3.82
N MET A 184 -15.51 12.03 -3.79
CA MET A 184 -14.65 13.05 -3.20
C MET A 184 -14.24 14.14 -4.20
N ASP A 185 -13.92 15.32 -3.66
CA ASP A 185 -13.20 16.31 -4.44
C ASP A 185 -11.67 16.16 -4.32
N LEU A 186 -10.94 16.87 -5.20
CA LEU A 186 -9.48 16.78 -5.26
C LEU A 186 -8.79 17.29 -3.98
N ASN A 187 -9.33 18.31 -3.32
CA ASN A 187 -8.75 18.89 -2.10
C ASN A 187 -8.97 17.94 -0.91
N GLU A 188 -10.14 17.34 -0.83
CA GLU A 188 -10.46 16.33 0.16
C GLU A 188 -9.54 15.11 0.01
N LEU A 189 -9.34 14.60 -1.20
CA LEU A 189 -8.40 13.53 -1.49
C LEU A 189 -6.99 13.89 -1.02
N CYS A 190 -6.48 15.09 -1.36
CA CYS A 190 -5.15 15.54 -0.98
C CYS A 190 -4.96 15.67 0.53
N THR A 191 -6.04 15.85 1.28
CA THR A 191 -6.02 15.92 2.75
C THR A 191 -6.10 14.53 3.40
N LEU A 192 -6.97 13.65 2.88
CA LEU A 192 -7.25 12.35 3.50
C LEU A 192 -6.21 11.27 3.12
N MET A 193 -5.72 11.27 1.89
CA MET A 193 -4.77 10.25 1.44
C MET A 193 -3.48 10.22 2.28
N PRO A 194 -2.82 11.36 2.60
CA PRO A 194 -1.70 11.37 3.52
C PRO A 194 -2.04 10.78 4.89
N ARG A 195 -3.22 11.07 5.42
CA ARG A 195 -3.67 10.52 6.70
C ARG A 195 -3.75 8.99 6.66
N PHE A 196 -4.42 8.42 5.65
CA PHE A 196 -4.51 6.96 5.51
C PHE A 196 -3.14 6.31 5.40
N ILE A 197 -2.23 6.86 4.60
CA ILE A 197 -0.90 6.31 4.39
C ILE A 197 -0.02 6.43 5.64
N LEU A 198 -0.07 7.55 6.37
CA LEU A 198 0.81 7.83 7.50
C LEU A 198 0.28 7.28 8.81
N GLN A 199 -0.99 7.57 9.15
CA GLN A 199 -1.52 7.32 10.48
C GLN A 199 -2.14 5.93 10.59
N ASP A 200 -2.89 5.53 9.57
CA ASP A 200 -3.68 4.31 9.64
C ASP A 200 -2.87 3.10 9.14
N LEU A 201 -2.19 3.22 7.99
CA LEU A 201 -1.42 2.14 7.39
C LEU A 201 0.08 2.16 7.74
N ASN A 202 0.60 3.29 8.20
CA ASN A 202 2.00 3.49 8.59
C ASN A 202 3.00 3.03 7.49
N LEU A 203 2.75 3.44 6.24
CA LEU A 203 3.54 3.04 5.07
C LEU A 203 4.67 4.03 4.71
N ALA A 204 4.65 5.23 5.28
CA ALA A 204 5.68 6.25 5.12
C ALA A 204 5.79 7.08 6.40
N LYS A 205 6.88 7.83 6.55
CA LYS A 205 7.10 8.72 7.69
C LYS A 205 6.40 10.06 7.51
N GLU A 206 6.51 10.62 6.30
CA GLU A 206 5.88 11.88 5.94
C GLU A 206 5.32 11.77 4.52
N MET A 207 4.23 12.46 4.26
CA MET A 207 3.59 12.53 2.95
C MET A 207 2.85 13.85 2.81
N GLU A 208 3.07 14.53 1.71
CA GLU A 208 2.43 15.79 1.37
C GLU A 208 1.88 15.71 -0.05
N MET A 209 0.69 16.26 -0.26
CA MET A 209 0.05 16.33 -1.57
C MET A 209 -0.43 17.76 -1.81
N GLU A 210 0.04 18.37 -2.89
CA GLU A 210 -0.29 19.74 -3.26
C GLU A 210 -1.02 19.76 -4.62
N PRO A 211 -2.32 20.04 -4.62
CA PRO A 211 -3.07 20.21 -5.87
C PRO A 211 -2.76 21.55 -6.52
N ASN A 212 -2.56 21.54 -7.85
CA ASN A 212 -2.41 22.73 -8.67
C ASN A 212 -3.20 22.51 -9.96
N GLU A 213 -4.02 23.45 -10.38
CA GLU A 213 -4.97 23.40 -11.53
C GLU A 213 -5.16 22.02 -12.23
N ASN A 214 -4.15 21.58 -13.00
CA ASN A 214 -4.16 20.30 -13.74
C ASN A 214 -3.03 19.35 -13.32
N GLN A 215 -2.39 19.61 -12.18
CA GLN A 215 -1.27 18.83 -11.68
C GLN A 215 -1.44 18.57 -10.17
N VAL A 216 -0.88 17.47 -9.70
CA VAL A 216 -0.74 17.21 -8.28
C VAL A 216 0.70 16.84 -8.00
N HIS A 217 1.32 17.55 -7.08
CA HIS A 217 2.65 17.24 -6.58
C HIS A 217 2.52 16.38 -5.34
N LEU A 218 3.24 15.26 -5.33
CA LEU A 218 3.33 14.32 -4.21
C LEU A 218 4.77 14.26 -3.73
N ARG A 219 4.96 14.41 -2.43
CA ARG A 219 6.23 14.21 -1.73
C ARG A 219 6.06 13.15 -0.65
N ILE A 220 6.90 12.12 -0.66
CA ILE A 220 6.90 11.04 0.32
C ILE A 220 8.29 10.92 0.93
N ILE A 221 8.37 10.84 2.26
CA ILE A 221 9.63 10.66 2.98
C ILE A 221 9.61 9.32 3.73
N ASP A 222 10.69 8.56 3.58
CA ASP A 222 10.96 7.28 4.25
C ASP A 222 9.83 6.26 4.07
N SER A 223 9.48 6.02 2.79
CA SER A 223 8.50 5.00 2.40
C SER A 223 9.00 3.58 2.70
N LEU A 224 8.11 2.68 3.12
CA LEU A 224 8.41 1.24 3.24
C LEU A 224 8.79 0.60 1.89
N TYR A 225 8.43 1.24 0.77
CA TYR A 225 8.77 0.80 -0.59
C TYR A 225 10.01 1.47 -1.17
N LYS A 226 10.77 2.28 -0.40
CA LYS A 226 11.97 2.97 -0.87
C LYS A 226 13.00 2.05 -1.56
N ASN A 227 13.13 0.82 -1.07
CA ASN A 227 14.07 -0.15 -1.63
C ASN A 227 13.75 -0.56 -3.08
N LEU A 228 12.53 -0.30 -3.59
CA LEU A 228 12.18 -0.52 -4.99
C LEU A 228 12.91 0.45 -5.94
N TYR A 229 13.32 1.60 -5.44
CA TYR A 229 14.04 2.64 -6.20
C TYR A 229 15.57 2.48 -6.17
N ASN A 230 16.07 1.50 -5.42
CA ASN A 230 17.50 1.28 -5.31
C ASN A 230 18.13 1.03 -6.69
N ALA A 231 19.23 1.71 -6.98
CA ALA A 231 19.97 1.58 -8.23
C ALA A 231 20.40 0.13 -8.56
N GLN A 232 20.56 -0.72 -7.55
CA GLN A 232 20.91 -2.13 -7.74
C GLN A 232 19.78 -2.94 -8.37
N THR A 233 18.51 -2.61 -8.11
CA THR A 233 17.34 -3.30 -8.68
C THR A 233 17.02 -2.84 -10.08
N ASN A 234 17.35 -1.58 -10.43
CA ASN A 234 17.14 -0.95 -11.74
C ASN A 234 15.81 -1.32 -12.42
N LEU A 235 14.73 -1.26 -11.66
CA LEU A 235 13.38 -1.60 -12.11
C LEU A 235 12.79 -0.43 -12.91
N LYS A 236 12.77 -0.53 -14.24
CA LYS A 236 12.19 0.50 -15.11
C LYS A 236 10.69 0.71 -14.84
N SER A 237 9.98 -0.35 -14.53
CA SER A 237 8.55 -0.30 -14.21
C SER A 237 8.24 0.54 -12.97
N VAL A 238 9.12 0.56 -11.96
CA VAL A 238 8.96 1.42 -10.78
C VAL A 238 9.09 2.89 -11.15
N ASN A 239 10.03 3.23 -12.03
CA ASN A 239 10.22 4.61 -12.50
C ASN A 239 9.07 5.09 -13.39
N LEU A 240 8.36 4.18 -14.03
CA LEU A 240 7.26 4.47 -14.94
C LEU A 240 5.89 4.45 -14.25
N LEU A 241 5.64 3.42 -13.42
CA LEU A 241 4.36 3.20 -12.73
C LEU A 241 4.35 3.73 -11.28
N GLY A 242 5.50 4.11 -10.76
CA GLY A 242 5.65 4.40 -9.33
C GLY A 242 5.70 3.14 -8.46
N CYS A 243 6.06 3.29 -7.20
CA CYS A 243 5.90 2.23 -6.18
C CYS A 243 4.40 2.05 -5.84
N PRO A 244 4.01 1.03 -5.05
CA PRO A 244 2.60 0.82 -4.70
C PRO A 244 1.91 2.06 -4.15
N ILE A 245 2.54 2.87 -3.28
CA ILE A 245 1.94 4.11 -2.75
C ILE A 245 1.72 5.13 -3.88
N VAL A 246 2.73 5.38 -4.70
CA VAL A 246 2.66 6.32 -5.84
C VAL A 246 1.56 5.89 -6.81
N SER A 247 1.48 4.59 -7.12
CA SER A 247 0.43 4.04 -7.98
C SER A 247 -0.96 4.13 -7.35
N THR A 248 -1.08 3.95 -6.02
CA THR A 248 -2.35 4.12 -5.29
C THR A 248 -2.85 5.56 -5.41
N VAL A 249 -1.97 6.54 -5.24
CA VAL A 249 -2.32 7.96 -5.42
C VAL A 249 -2.77 8.24 -6.85
N ALA A 250 -2.08 7.69 -7.86
CA ALA A 250 -2.50 7.83 -9.25
C ALA A 250 -3.91 7.24 -9.50
N CYS A 251 -4.19 6.08 -8.92
CA CYS A 251 -5.51 5.45 -9.00
C CYS A 251 -6.60 6.28 -8.30
N ALA A 252 -6.30 6.80 -7.11
CA ALA A 252 -7.22 7.66 -6.37
C ALA A 252 -7.51 8.95 -7.13
N LEU A 253 -6.48 9.61 -7.66
CA LEU A 253 -6.63 10.80 -8.53
C LEU A 253 -7.48 10.51 -9.77
N ALA A 254 -7.29 9.34 -10.41
CA ALA A 254 -8.10 8.94 -11.56
C ALA A 254 -9.57 8.74 -11.17
N LYS A 255 -9.86 8.07 -10.04
CA LYS A 255 -11.23 7.89 -9.53
C LYS A 255 -11.88 9.22 -9.16
N THR A 256 -11.21 10.05 -8.39
CA THR A 256 -11.71 11.33 -7.88
C THR A 256 -11.96 12.34 -9.01
N SER A 257 -11.03 12.45 -9.96
CA SER A 257 -11.18 13.39 -11.06
C SER A 257 -12.07 12.89 -12.19
N GLY A 258 -12.30 11.58 -12.29
CA GLY A 258 -12.92 10.95 -13.47
C GLY A 258 -12.12 11.14 -14.76
N LYS A 259 -10.84 11.53 -14.64
CA LYS A 259 -9.96 11.89 -15.76
C LYS A 259 -8.73 10.98 -15.77
N ILE A 260 -8.06 10.95 -16.92
CA ILE A 260 -6.83 10.19 -17.10
C ILE A 260 -5.69 10.87 -16.36
N ILE A 261 -4.90 10.09 -15.62
CA ILE A 261 -3.73 10.56 -14.89
C ILE A 261 -2.46 10.03 -15.53
N ALA A 262 -1.50 10.91 -15.75
CA ALA A 262 -0.17 10.56 -16.21
C ALA A 262 0.89 10.98 -15.18
N ILE A 263 1.85 10.13 -14.92
CA ILE A 263 3.04 10.49 -14.15
C ILE A 263 3.97 11.24 -15.10
N GLN A 264 4.13 12.56 -14.90
CA GLN A 264 4.98 13.39 -15.76
C GLN A 264 6.45 13.24 -15.40
N LYS A 265 6.72 13.23 -14.10
CA LYS A 265 8.08 13.23 -13.58
C LYS A 265 8.07 12.51 -12.23
N GLN A 266 9.10 11.75 -12.00
CA GLN A 266 9.39 11.13 -10.73
C GLN A 266 10.86 11.35 -10.41
N GLN A 267 11.15 11.78 -9.19
CA GLN A 267 12.50 12.00 -8.68
C GLN A 267 12.66 11.30 -7.34
N VAL A 268 13.83 10.73 -7.14
CA VAL A 268 14.20 10.11 -5.87
C VAL A 268 15.48 10.79 -5.42
N SER A 269 15.55 11.15 -4.15
CA SER A 269 16.74 11.76 -3.56
C SER A 269 17.92 10.79 -3.57
N PRO A 270 19.19 11.28 -3.56
CA PRO A 270 20.37 10.41 -3.60
C PRO A 270 20.48 9.45 -2.41
N ASP A 271 19.81 9.74 -1.30
CA ASP A 271 19.73 8.90 -0.11
C ASP A 271 18.55 7.90 -0.13
N ASP A 272 17.81 7.84 -1.26
CA ASP A 272 16.60 7.04 -1.47
C ASP A 272 15.48 7.26 -0.43
N LEU A 273 15.55 8.35 0.35
CA LEU A 273 14.57 8.63 1.41
C LEU A 273 13.38 9.44 0.93
N THR A 274 13.59 10.37 -0.02
CA THR A 274 12.53 11.25 -0.52
C THR A 274 12.16 10.87 -1.95
N ILE A 275 10.86 10.69 -2.17
CA ILE A 275 10.26 10.41 -3.48
C ILE A 275 9.35 11.58 -3.82
N GLU A 276 9.61 12.25 -4.93
CA GLU A 276 8.78 13.33 -5.46
C GLU A 276 8.16 12.91 -6.79
N VAL A 277 6.86 13.16 -6.96
CA VAL A 277 6.10 12.76 -8.14
C VAL A 277 5.18 13.89 -8.58
N TRP A 278 5.18 14.18 -9.87
CA TRP A 278 4.26 15.13 -10.50
C TRP A 278 3.26 14.37 -11.36
N TYR A 279 2.02 14.38 -10.95
CA TYR A 279 0.91 13.84 -11.71
C TYR A 279 0.30 14.94 -12.56
N ARG A 280 -0.06 14.60 -13.79
CA ARG A 280 -0.84 15.46 -14.67
C ARG A 280 -2.21 14.88 -14.89
N ILE A 281 -3.24 15.69 -14.70
CA ILE A 281 -4.62 15.40 -15.04
C ILE A 281 -4.79 15.72 -16.52
N VAL A 282 -4.97 14.69 -17.34
CA VAL A 282 -5.15 14.84 -18.78
C VAL A 282 -6.62 15.11 -19.05
N GLN A 283 -6.91 16.24 -19.69
CA GLN A 283 -8.26 16.55 -20.15
C GLN A 283 -8.56 15.57 -21.31
N GLY A 284 -9.64 14.78 -21.19
CA GLY A 284 -10.14 13.91 -22.23
C GLY A 284 -10.83 14.71 -23.33
#